data_17a2bfed4636b086f1571c2e4dfc7a9f
#
_entry.id   17a2bfed4636b086f1571c2e4dfc7a9f
#
_cell.length_a   1.000
_cell.length_b   1.000
_cell.length_c   1.000
_cell.angle_alpha   90.00
_cell.angle_beta   90.00
_cell.angle_gamma   90.00
#
_symmetry.space_group_name_H-M   'P 1'
#
loop_
_entity.id
_entity.type
_entity.pdbx_description
1 polymer ?
#
loop_
_entity_poly.entity_id
_entity_poly.type
_entity_poly.pdbx_seq_one_letter_code
_entity_poly.pdbx_strand_id
1 'polypeptide(L)'
;VAALVRREMALPSQLIEHVAERIASAVLKEFRKVNEVTVKIEKLSPPIAGFSAEGVRVELVKRRPLFVFDFDGTIADTRAGIVRTMQASFRTMHLPVPKPEEIVPTIGLPLTESIAKLGNLQGERLEQTVETYRRLFEEVGVEGIVLYDGMEEWLKTLHSEGAVLAIATSRGHESTEQLCQRLGIRPLFAEIVACDDVVHAKPHPEAVERLMRRHGISAEATTVVGDTSFDIEMGRRAGCHTIGVTWGNHSEQMLRQAGVEEIRR
;
A
#
# COMPACT_ATOMS: atom_id res chain seq x y z
N VAL A 1 12.18 21.53 16.90
CA VAL A 1 10.74 21.90 16.97
C VAL A 1 10.57 23.41 17.11
N ALA A 2 11.13 24.09 18.17
CA ALA A 2 10.88 25.51 18.40
C ALA A 2 11.25 26.44 17.22
N ALA A 3 12.39 26.22 16.54
CA ALA A 3 12.78 27.00 15.37
C ALA A 3 11.81 26.80 14.19
N LEU A 4 11.34 25.57 13.96
CA LEU A 4 10.35 25.24 12.95
C LEU A 4 9.03 25.97 13.25
N VAL A 5 8.52 25.88 14.48
CA VAL A 5 7.28 26.55 14.89
C VAL A 5 7.38 28.07 14.66
N ARG A 6 8.50 28.71 15.04
CA ARG A 6 8.71 30.16 14.80
C ARG A 6 8.69 30.48 13.29
N ARG A 7 9.31 29.65 12.46
CA ARG A 7 9.32 29.83 10.99
C ARG A 7 7.90 29.79 10.43
N GLU A 8 7.12 28.78 10.80
CA GLU A 8 5.74 28.64 10.33
C GLU A 8 4.80 29.74 10.85
N MET A 9 5.00 30.17 12.09
CA MET A 9 4.26 31.28 12.69
C MET A 9 4.57 32.64 12.05
N ALA A 10 5.75 32.83 11.48
CA ALA A 10 6.15 34.07 10.77
C ALA A 10 5.44 34.27 9.43
N LEU A 11 4.88 33.22 8.85
CA LEU A 11 4.15 33.31 7.59
C LEU A 11 2.73 33.83 7.83
N PRO A 12 2.29 34.92 7.15
CA PRO A 12 0.93 35.44 7.29
C PRO A 12 -0.12 34.39 6.97
N SER A 13 -1.23 34.42 7.74
CA SER A 13 -2.38 33.55 7.52
C SER A 13 -3.65 34.24 8.02
N GLN A 14 -4.74 34.08 7.27
CA GLN A 14 -6.04 34.63 7.64
C GLN A 14 -6.71 33.83 8.77
N LEU A 15 -6.43 32.51 8.83
CA LEU A 15 -7.04 31.58 9.78
C LEU A 15 -5.97 30.93 10.66
N ILE A 16 -6.24 30.82 11.96
CA ILE A 16 -5.34 30.15 12.91
C ILE A 16 -5.29 28.63 12.68
N GLU A 17 -6.35 28.06 12.09
CA GLU A 17 -6.43 26.67 11.65
C GLU A 17 -5.37 26.36 10.59
N HIS A 18 -5.16 27.27 9.62
CA HIS A 18 -4.12 27.10 8.59
C HIS A 18 -2.71 27.14 9.19
N VAL A 19 -2.51 27.95 10.24
CA VAL A 19 -1.22 28.00 10.97
C VAL A 19 -1.00 26.69 11.69
N ALA A 20 -2.02 26.17 12.38
CA ALA A 20 -1.93 24.88 13.09
C ALA A 20 -1.62 23.74 12.12
N GLU A 21 -2.28 23.70 10.96
CA GLU A 21 -2.09 22.70 9.93
C GLU A 21 -0.65 22.74 9.35
N ARG A 22 -0.14 23.94 9.04
CA ARG A 22 1.25 24.11 8.55
C ARG A 22 2.28 23.62 9.57
N ILE A 23 2.11 23.99 10.84
CA ILE A 23 3.02 23.56 11.91
C ILE A 23 3.00 22.05 12.04
N ALA A 24 1.82 21.43 12.12
CA ALA A 24 1.69 19.97 12.24
C ALA A 24 2.32 19.24 11.06
N SER A 25 2.04 19.70 9.83
CA SER A 25 2.61 19.13 8.59
C SER A 25 4.13 19.25 8.56
N ALA A 26 4.67 20.43 8.89
CA ALA A 26 6.11 20.65 8.92
C ALA A 26 6.81 19.78 9.97
N VAL A 27 6.21 19.58 11.15
CA VAL A 27 6.74 18.68 12.19
C VAL A 27 6.76 17.23 11.71
N LEU A 28 5.66 16.73 11.16
CA LEU A 28 5.61 15.35 10.65
C LEU A 28 6.59 15.13 9.51
N LYS A 29 6.80 16.13 8.65
CA LYS A 29 7.75 16.05 7.52
C LYS A 29 9.20 16.05 8.01
N GLU A 30 9.57 16.92 8.94
CA GLU A 30 10.96 17.10 9.39
C GLU A 30 11.39 16.04 10.42
N PHE A 31 10.45 15.58 11.27
CA PHE A 31 10.72 14.62 12.34
C PHE A 31 10.13 13.24 12.04
N ARG A 32 10.86 12.42 11.28
CA ARG A 32 10.41 11.10 10.79
C ARG A 32 9.97 10.10 11.89
N LYS A 33 10.40 10.29 13.14
CA LYS A 33 10.03 9.44 14.29
C LYS A 33 8.75 9.87 14.98
N VAL A 34 8.17 11.00 14.56
CA VAL A 34 6.90 11.52 15.14
C VAL A 34 5.75 11.03 14.30
N ASN A 35 4.80 10.31 14.89
CA ASN A 35 3.62 9.78 14.19
C ASN A 35 2.34 10.58 14.43
N GLU A 36 2.31 11.37 15.53
CA GLU A 36 1.18 12.23 15.84
C GLU A 36 1.68 13.57 16.38
N VAL A 37 1.03 14.66 15.98
CA VAL A 37 1.29 16.01 16.43
C VAL A 37 -0.03 16.65 16.83
N THR A 38 -0.08 17.14 18.07
CA THR A 38 -1.18 18.01 18.52
C THR A 38 -0.66 19.45 18.57
N VAL A 39 -1.29 20.32 17.80
CA VAL A 39 -1.01 21.77 17.80
C VAL A 39 -2.17 22.51 18.45
N LYS A 40 -1.85 23.29 19.48
CA LYS A 40 -2.81 24.19 20.17
C LYS A 40 -2.38 25.62 19.92
N ILE A 41 -3.24 26.42 19.29
CA ILE A 41 -3.02 27.85 19.04
C ILE A 41 -4.12 28.63 19.72
N GLU A 42 -3.73 29.67 20.42
CA GLU A 42 -4.64 30.62 21.02
C GLU A 42 -4.32 32.04 20.51
N LYS A 43 -5.32 32.69 19.93
CA LYS A 43 -5.25 34.09 19.53
C LYS A 43 -5.95 34.92 20.57
N LEU A 44 -5.17 35.69 21.34
CA LEU A 44 -5.69 36.62 22.34
C LEU A 44 -6.29 37.84 21.63
N SER A 45 -7.43 38.33 22.14
CA SER A 45 -8.11 39.55 21.67
C SER A 45 -8.35 39.53 20.14
N PRO A 46 -9.13 38.60 19.61
CA PRO A 46 -9.43 38.56 18.17
C PRO A 46 -10.18 39.83 17.77
N PRO A 47 -9.82 40.48 16.63
CA PRO A 47 -10.47 41.72 16.18
C PRO A 47 -11.80 41.38 15.48
N ILE A 48 -12.83 41.04 16.25
CA ILE A 48 -14.18 40.78 15.77
C ILE A 48 -15.09 41.93 16.18
N ALA A 49 -15.57 42.70 15.21
CA ALA A 49 -16.43 43.84 15.46
C ALA A 49 -17.73 43.42 16.18
N GLY A 50 -18.04 44.08 17.27
CA GLY A 50 -19.23 43.81 18.08
C GLY A 50 -19.20 42.56 18.94
N PHE A 51 -18.05 41.91 19.05
CA PHE A 51 -17.86 40.73 19.89
C PHE A 51 -16.63 40.89 20.80
N SER A 52 -16.79 40.63 22.08
CA SER A 52 -15.69 40.62 23.05
C SER A 52 -15.43 39.18 23.49
N ALA A 53 -14.25 38.67 23.20
CA ALA A 53 -13.79 37.37 23.67
C ALA A 53 -12.36 37.50 24.22
N GLU A 54 -12.05 36.77 25.28
CA GLU A 54 -10.70 36.71 25.85
C GLU A 54 -9.69 36.07 24.88
N GLY A 55 -10.16 35.17 24.02
CA GLY A 55 -9.36 34.54 23.01
C GLY A 55 -10.18 33.57 22.16
N VAL A 56 -9.58 33.16 21.03
CA VAL A 56 -10.05 32.04 20.17
C VAL A 56 -8.96 30.99 20.16
N ARG A 57 -9.35 29.75 20.44
CA ARG A 57 -8.43 28.61 20.48
C ARG A 57 -8.78 27.59 19.41
N VAL A 58 -7.74 27.03 18.77
CA VAL A 58 -7.80 25.88 17.89
C VAL A 58 -6.90 24.77 18.41
N GLU A 59 -7.42 23.57 18.44
CA GLU A 59 -6.65 22.36 18.69
C GLU A 59 -6.76 21.45 17.45
N LEU A 60 -5.61 21.11 16.85
CA LEU A 60 -5.51 20.27 15.67
C LEU A 60 -4.61 19.07 15.98
N VAL A 61 -5.14 17.87 15.75
CA VAL A 61 -4.37 16.63 15.81
C VAL A 61 -4.12 16.16 14.39
N LYS A 62 -2.85 16.00 14.02
CA LYS A 62 -2.47 15.43 12.72
C LYS A 62 -1.63 14.17 12.93
N ARG A 63 -2.01 13.10 12.21
CA ARG A 63 -1.32 11.82 12.23
C ARG A 63 -0.53 11.63 10.96
N ARG A 64 0.62 10.93 11.09
CA ARG A 64 1.38 10.47 9.94
C ARG A 64 0.58 9.38 9.23
N PRO A 65 0.28 9.50 7.93
CA PRO A 65 -0.41 8.44 7.22
C PRO A 65 0.53 7.28 6.90
N LEU A 66 -0.01 6.05 6.97
CA LEU A 66 0.58 4.84 6.44
C LEU A 66 -0.22 4.41 5.21
N PHE A 67 0.45 4.27 4.07
CA PHE A 67 -0.12 3.67 2.88
C PHE A 67 0.48 2.29 2.68
N VAL A 68 -0.38 1.28 2.66
CA VAL A 68 -0.03 -0.12 2.42
C VAL A 68 -0.52 -0.50 1.04
N PHE A 69 0.41 -0.70 0.12
CA PHE A 69 0.12 -1.05 -1.27
C PHE A 69 0.22 -2.56 -1.49
N ASP A 70 -0.70 -3.13 -2.26
CA ASP A 70 -0.40 -4.36 -2.96
C ASP A 70 0.59 -4.11 -4.09
N PHE A 71 1.19 -5.17 -4.67
CA PHE A 71 2.20 -5.04 -5.71
C PHE A 71 1.69 -5.41 -7.11
N ASP A 72 1.21 -6.67 -7.27
CA ASP A 72 0.87 -7.26 -8.57
C ASP A 72 -0.51 -6.79 -9.07
N GLY A 73 -0.56 -5.90 -10.05
CA GLY A 73 -1.82 -5.30 -10.53
C GLY A 73 -2.17 -3.98 -9.84
N THR A 74 -1.42 -3.61 -8.80
CA THR A 74 -1.59 -2.34 -8.09
C THR A 74 -0.46 -1.37 -8.42
N ILE A 75 0.79 -1.69 -8.05
CA ILE A 75 1.98 -0.87 -8.33
C ILE A 75 2.51 -1.15 -9.73
N ALA A 76 2.59 -2.41 -10.12
CA ALA A 76 3.20 -2.85 -11.37
C ALA A 76 2.29 -3.76 -12.18
N ASP A 77 2.34 -3.59 -13.51
CA ASP A 77 1.73 -4.54 -14.44
C ASP A 77 2.63 -5.78 -14.58
N THR A 78 2.27 -6.79 -13.82
CA THR A 78 2.97 -8.09 -13.79
C THR A 78 2.17 -9.20 -14.47
N ARG A 79 0.94 -8.91 -14.93
CA ARG A 79 -0.01 -9.90 -15.44
C ARG A 79 0.59 -10.76 -16.54
N ALA A 80 1.18 -10.13 -17.57
CA ALA A 80 1.76 -10.85 -18.69
C ALA A 80 2.92 -11.78 -18.25
N GLY A 81 3.77 -11.30 -17.34
CA GLY A 81 4.88 -12.06 -16.77
C GLY A 81 4.40 -13.28 -15.96
N ILE A 82 3.40 -13.08 -15.11
CA ILE A 82 2.79 -14.16 -14.31
C ILE A 82 2.19 -15.24 -15.23
N VAL A 83 1.40 -14.83 -16.23
CA VAL A 83 0.77 -15.77 -17.18
C VAL A 83 1.82 -16.57 -17.95
N ARG A 84 2.84 -15.90 -18.52
CA ARG A 84 3.93 -16.59 -19.26
C ARG A 84 4.65 -17.60 -18.37
N THR A 85 5.00 -17.19 -17.16
CA THR A 85 5.73 -18.05 -16.22
C THR A 85 4.88 -19.24 -15.77
N MET A 86 3.61 -19.02 -15.46
CA MET A 86 2.69 -20.09 -15.07
C MET A 86 2.59 -21.14 -16.19
N GLN A 87 2.36 -20.70 -17.42
CA GLN A 87 2.29 -21.61 -18.57
C GLN A 87 3.61 -22.34 -18.84
N ALA A 88 4.75 -21.64 -18.71
CA ALA A 88 6.07 -22.26 -18.85
C ALA A 88 6.32 -23.32 -17.79
N SER A 89 5.94 -23.05 -16.54
CA SER A 89 6.10 -23.97 -15.41
C SER A 89 5.30 -25.26 -15.62
N PHE A 90 4.03 -25.13 -16.04
CA PHE A 90 3.18 -26.28 -16.31
C PHE A 90 3.71 -27.12 -17.49
N ARG A 91 4.23 -26.48 -18.56
CA ARG A 91 4.91 -27.20 -19.65
C ARG A 91 6.13 -27.96 -19.17
N THR A 92 7.00 -27.32 -18.39
CA THR A 92 8.24 -27.92 -17.85
C THR A 92 7.92 -29.12 -16.97
N MET A 93 6.82 -29.05 -16.20
CA MET A 93 6.38 -30.11 -15.31
C MET A 93 5.53 -31.18 -16.01
N HIS A 94 5.37 -31.09 -17.35
CA HIS A 94 4.50 -31.98 -18.15
C HIS A 94 3.07 -32.06 -17.63
N LEU A 95 2.53 -30.90 -17.20
CA LEU A 95 1.15 -30.73 -16.73
C LEU A 95 0.27 -30.13 -17.83
N PRO A 96 -1.04 -30.32 -17.79
CA PRO A 96 -1.98 -29.59 -18.65
C PRO A 96 -1.79 -28.07 -18.47
N VAL A 97 -1.48 -27.36 -19.55
CA VAL A 97 -1.15 -25.92 -19.49
C VAL A 97 -2.45 -25.11 -19.34
N PRO A 98 -2.60 -24.33 -18.25
CA PRO A 98 -3.79 -23.53 -18.06
C PRO A 98 -3.84 -22.36 -19.05
N LYS A 99 -5.06 -21.95 -19.43
CA LYS A 99 -5.29 -20.79 -20.28
C LYS A 99 -5.15 -19.49 -19.48
N PRO A 100 -4.86 -18.35 -20.13
CA PRO A 100 -4.78 -17.07 -19.45
C PRO A 100 -6.03 -16.74 -18.63
N GLU A 101 -7.23 -17.08 -19.14
CA GLU A 101 -8.52 -16.82 -18.48
C GLU A 101 -8.70 -17.63 -17.18
N GLU A 102 -7.96 -18.73 -17.03
CA GLU A 102 -7.92 -19.55 -15.82
C GLU A 102 -6.89 -19.03 -14.83
N ILE A 103 -5.76 -18.48 -15.33
CA ILE A 103 -4.65 -17.97 -14.52
C ILE A 103 -5.01 -16.62 -13.88
N VAL A 104 -5.49 -15.65 -14.67
CA VAL A 104 -5.73 -14.27 -14.23
C VAL A 104 -6.59 -14.18 -12.95
N PRO A 105 -7.68 -14.95 -12.79
CA PRO A 105 -8.47 -14.92 -11.55
C PRO A 105 -7.75 -15.46 -10.31
N THR A 106 -6.57 -16.07 -10.46
CA THR A 106 -5.75 -16.55 -9.35
C THR A 106 -4.68 -15.55 -8.91
N ILE A 107 -4.49 -14.46 -9.67
CA ILE A 107 -3.57 -13.37 -9.29
C ILE A 107 -4.12 -12.70 -8.02
N GLY A 108 -3.27 -12.52 -7.03
CA GLY A 108 -3.65 -12.05 -5.70
C GLY A 108 -3.71 -13.17 -4.64
N LEU A 109 -3.82 -14.43 -5.06
CA LEU A 109 -3.61 -15.57 -4.16
C LEU A 109 -2.13 -15.86 -3.96
N PRO A 110 -1.74 -16.53 -2.86
CA PRO A 110 -0.40 -17.10 -2.72
C PRO A 110 -0.07 -18.04 -3.88
N LEU A 111 1.18 -18.02 -4.35
CA LEU A 111 1.63 -18.83 -5.50
C LEU A 111 1.28 -20.31 -5.36
N THR A 112 1.50 -20.87 -4.17
CA THR A 112 1.21 -22.29 -3.89
C THR A 112 -0.28 -22.59 -4.06
N GLU A 113 -1.16 -21.71 -3.61
CA GLU A 113 -2.61 -21.87 -3.76
C GLU A 113 -3.04 -21.77 -5.23
N SER A 114 -2.46 -20.81 -5.97
CA SER A 114 -2.72 -20.63 -7.40
C SER A 114 -2.34 -21.87 -8.19
N ILE A 115 -1.13 -22.42 -7.98
CA ILE A 115 -0.65 -23.62 -8.66
C ILE A 115 -1.46 -24.84 -8.23
N ALA A 116 -1.75 -25.01 -6.96
CA ALA A 116 -2.58 -26.10 -6.46
C ALA A 116 -3.96 -26.12 -7.12
N LYS A 117 -4.61 -24.95 -7.22
CA LYS A 117 -5.92 -24.78 -7.85
C LYS A 117 -5.90 -25.06 -9.34
N LEU A 118 -4.92 -24.49 -10.08
CA LEU A 118 -4.81 -24.62 -11.53
C LEU A 118 -4.46 -26.04 -11.98
N GLY A 119 -3.61 -26.73 -11.23
CA GLY A 119 -3.14 -28.07 -11.58
C GLY A 119 -3.82 -29.21 -10.82
N ASN A 120 -4.71 -28.90 -9.86
CA ASN A 120 -5.22 -29.86 -8.88
C ASN A 120 -4.08 -30.66 -8.23
N LEU A 121 -3.02 -29.94 -7.78
CA LEU A 121 -1.78 -30.52 -7.30
C LEU A 121 -1.72 -30.49 -5.77
N GLN A 122 -1.02 -31.48 -5.19
CA GLN A 122 -0.73 -31.59 -3.76
C GLN A 122 0.67 -32.21 -3.55
N GLY A 123 1.20 -32.08 -2.34
CA GLY A 123 2.44 -32.69 -1.90
C GLY A 123 3.64 -32.33 -2.77
N GLU A 124 4.57 -33.25 -2.96
CA GLU A 124 5.85 -33.04 -3.62
C GLU A 124 5.73 -32.45 -5.04
N ARG A 125 4.69 -32.87 -5.80
CA ARG A 125 4.49 -32.38 -7.16
C ARG A 125 4.07 -30.89 -7.17
N LEU A 126 3.33 -30.44 -6.18
CA LEU A 126 3.02 -29.02 -5.98
C LEU A 126 4.29 -28.23 -5.64
N GLU A 127 5.09 -28.71 -4.71
CA GLU A 127 6.33 -28.07 -4.29
C GLU A 127 7.31 -27.91 -5.46
N GLN A 128 7.54 -28.98 -6.22
CA GLN A 128 8.37 -28.95 -7.42
C GLN A 128 7.87 -27.96 -8.48
N THR A 129 6.55 -27.83 -8.65
CA THR A 129 5.96 -26.88 -9.60
C THR A 129 6.13 -25.44 -9.13
N VAL A 130 5.98 -25.20 -7.82
CA VAL A 130 6.22 -23.87 -7.20
C VAL A 130 7.69 -23.45 -7.36
N GLU A 131 8.64 -24.37 -7.10
CA GLU A 131 10.06 -24.10 -7.30
C GLU A 131 10.41 -23.82 -8.76
N THR A 132 9.84 -24.63 -9.68
CA THR A 132 9.98 -24.40 -11.12
C THR A 132 9.46 -23.04 -11.54
N TYR A 133 8.30 -22.61 -10.99
CA TYR A 133 7.77 -21.28 -11.27
C TYR A 133 8.71 -20.17 -10.78
N ARG A 134 9.22 -20.28 -9.54
CA ARG A 134 10.12 -19.27 -8.96
C ARG A 134 11.36 -19.07 -9.84
N ARG A 135 12.00 -20.16 -10.23
CA ARG A 135 13.17 -20.12 -11.11
C ARG A 135 12.84 -19.52 -12.48
N LEU A 136 11.76 -19.97 -13.12
CA LEU A 136 11.35 -19.47 -14.44
C LEU A 136 10.87 -18.03 -14.41
N PHE A 137 10.35 -17.54 -13.25
CA PHE A 137 9.93 -16.15 -13.14
C PHE A 137 11.12 -15.20 -13.31
N GLU A 138 12.28 -15.52 -12.78
CA GLU A 138 13.50 -14.73 -12.95
C GLU A 138 14.00 -14.74 -14.42
N GLU A 139 13.78 -15.84 -15.14
CA GLU A 139 14.23 -16.00 -16.52
C GLU A 139 13.29 -15.33 -17.55
N VAL A 140 11.98 -15.53 -17.40
CA VAL A 140 11.00 -15.11 -18.42
C VAL A 140 9.86 -14.25 -17.88
N GLY A 141 9.64 -14.24 -16.57
CA GLY A 141 8.53 -13.53 -15.95
C GLY A 141 8.76 -12.04 -15.83
N VAL A 142 10.00 -11.64 -15.59
CA VAL A 142 10.37 -10.24 -15.29
C VAL A 142 10.39 -9.33 -16.52
N GLU A 143 10.36 -9.91 -17.73
CA GLU A 143 10.37 -9.13 -18.96
C GLU A 143 9.05 -8.38 -19.16
N GLY A 144 9.15 -7.08 -19.45
CA GLY A 144 7.99 -6.22 -19.70
C GLY A 144 7.23 -5.78 -18.46
N ILE A 145 7.71 -6.10 -17.24
CA ILE A 145 7.13 -5.54 -16.03
C ILE A 145 7.46 -4.05 -15.94
N VAL A 146 6.42 -3.23 -15.82
CA VAL A 146 6.50 -1.78 -15.70
C VAL A 146 5.59 -1.28 -14.58
N LEU A 147 5.85 -0.11 -14.08
CA LEU A 147 4.91 0.59 -13.19
C LEU A 147 3.67 1.00 -13.99
N TYR A 148 2.51 1.03 -13.36
CA TYR A 148 1.35 1.65 -13.94
C TYR A 148 1.55 3.16 -14.11
N ASP A 149 0.90 3.74 -15.11
CA ASP A 149 1.01 5.17 -15.43
C ASP A 149 0.65 6.04 -14.21
N GLY A 150 1.52 7.02 -13.90
CA GLY A 150 1.36 7.92 -12.76
C GLY A 150 1.71 7.31 -11.40
N MET A 151 1.98 6.01 -11.30
CA MET A 151 2.26 5.35 -10.01
C MET A 151 3.55 5.88 -9.37
N GLU A 152 4.60 6.05 -10.15
CA GLU A 152 5.87 6.57 -9.63
C GLU A 152 5.71 7.97 -9.02
N GLU A 153 4.98 8.85 -9.71
CA GLU A 153 4.68 10.20 -9.22
C GLU A 153 3.84 10.17 -7.95
N TRP A 154 2.84 9.32 -7.90
CA TRP A 154 1.97 9.17 -6.73
C TRP A 154 2.77 8.72 -5.50
N LEU A 155 3.59 7.68 -5.64
CA LEU A 155 4.46 7.17 -4.57
C LEU A 155 5.46 8.26 -4.10
N LYS A 156 6.11 8.97 -5.02
CA LYS A 156 7.04 10.06 -4.69
C LYS A 156 6.33 11.21 -3.96
N THR A 157 5.14 11.57 -4.39
CA THR A 157 4.33 12.63 -3.76
C THR A 157 4.01 12.26 -2.31
N LEU A 158 3.39 11.09 -2.07
CA LEU A 158 3.07 10.60 -0.74
C LEU A 158 4.32 10.55 0.17
N HIS A 159 5.43 10.00 -0.36
CA HIS A 159 6.69 9.94 0.38
C HIS A 159 7.23 11.34 0.72
N SER A 160 7.16 12.31 -0.23
CA SER A 160 7.63 13.68 -0.03
C SER A 160 6.78 14.47 0.98
N GLU A 161 5.49 14.14 1.08
CA GLU A 161 4.55 14.68 2.07
C GLU A 161 4.73 14.07 3.47
N GLY A 162 5.59 13.06 3.58
CA GLY A 162 5.98 12.45 4.86
C GLY A 162 5.17 11.24 5.25
N ALA A 163 4.37 10.68 4.33
CA ALA A 163 3.73 9.39 4.54
C ALA A 163 4.75 8.26 4.71
N VAL A 164 4.38 7.24 5.47
CA VAL A 164 5.06 5.95 5.47
C VAL A 164 4.45 5.12 4.37
N LEU A 165 5.28 4.60 3.45
CA LEU A 165 4.84 3.68 2.41
C LEU A 165 5.33 2.28 2.74
N ALA A 166 4.47 1.30 2.61
CA ALA A 166 4.78 -0.11 2.81
C ALA A 166 4.08 -0.95 1.73
N ILE A 167 4.59 -2.16 1.52
CA ILE A 167 3.98 -3.15 0.63
C ILE A 167 3.45 -4.30 1.47
N ALA A 168 2.22 -4.76 1.18
CA ALA A 168 1.68 -6.03 1.63
C ALA A 168 1.25 -6.82 0.39
N THR A 169 1.90 -7.96 0.12
CA THR A 169 1.71 -8.70 -1.14
C THR A 169 1.58 -10.20 -0.93
N SER A 170 0.86 -10.87 -1.85
CA SER A 170 0.81 -12.33 -1.95
C SER A 170 2.02 -12.94 -2.66
N ARG A 171 2.92 -12.10 -3.20
CA ARG A 171 4.21 -12.50 -3.76
C ARG A 171 5.21 -12.80 -2.64
N GLY A 172 6.25 -13.63 -2.92
CA GLY A 172 7.34 -13.87 -1.99
C GLY A 172 8.23 -12.63 -1.78
N HIS A 173 8.84 -12.53 -0.61
CA HIS A 173 9.62 -11.37 -0.17
C HIS A 173 10.76 -11.03 -1.13
N GLU A 174 11.62 -12.02 -1.43
CA GLU A 174 12.79 -11.83 -2.27
C GLU A 174 12.42 -11.33 -3.68
N SER A 175 11.41 -11.94 -4.30
CA SER A 175 10.92 -11.54 -5.63
C SER A 175 10.37 -10.12 -5.63
N THR A 176 9.66 -9.70 -4.56
CA THR A 176 9.14 -8.35 -4.41
C THR A 176 10.27 -7.33 -4.24
N GLU A 177 11.24 -7.66 -3.39
CA GLU A 177 12.43 -6.81 -3.15
C GLU A 177 13.20 -6.56 -4.46
N GLN A 178 13.48 -7.62 -5.23
CA GLN A 178 14.18 -7.54 -6.53
C GLN A 178 13.41 -6.69 -7.55
N LEU A 179 12.08 -6.87 -7.66
CA LEU A 179 11.26 -6.06 -8.55
C LEU A 179 11.21 -4.60 -8.14
N CYS A 180 11.08 -4.30 -6.85
CA CYS A 180 11.13 -2.93 -6.35
C CYS A 180 12.47 -2.24 -6.65
N GLN A 181 13.58 -2.96 -6.53
CA GLN A 181 14.91 -2.47 -6.89
C GLN A 181 15.02 -2.22 -8.40
N ARG A 182 14.60 -3.19 -9.23
CA ARG A 182 14.61 -3.07 -10.70
C ARG A 182 13.78 -1.91 -11.21
N LEU A 183 12.60 -1.66 -10.59
CA LEU A 183 11.71 -0.56 -10.93
C LEU A 183 12.14 0.79 -10.31
N GLY A 184 13.21 0.82 -9.51
CA GLY A 184 13.75 2.04 -8.89
C GLY A 184 12.89 2.60 -7.76
N ILE A 185 11.90 1.87 -7.26
CA ILE A 185 10.96 2.35 -6.24
C ILE A 185 11.28 1.87 -4.82
N ARG A 186 12.21 0.92 -4.67
CA ARG A 186 12.55 0.35 -3.35
C ARG A 186 12.84 1.39 -2.26
N PRO A 187 13.57 2.48 -2.52
CA PRO A 187 13.87 3.50 -1.50
C PRO A 187 12.66 4.26 -0.98
N LEU A 188 11.52 4.20 -1.66
CA LEU A 188 10.29 4.86 -1.25
C LEU A 188 9.55 4.08 -0.15
N PHE A 189 9.79 2.77 -0.04
CA PHE A 189 9.10 1.90 0.89
C PHE A 189 9.91 1.65 2.16
N ALA A 190 9.29 1.92 3.31
CA ALA A 190 9.87 1.65 4.61
C ALA A 190 9.95 0.15 4.90
N GLU A 191 8.98 -0.63 4.44
CA GLU A 191 8.89 -2.07 4.71
C GLU A 191 8.10 -2.80 3.62
N ILE A 192 8.45 -4.06 3.41
CA ILE A 192 7.71 -5.03 2.60
C ILE A 192 7.30 -6.17 3.54
N VAL A 193 6.01 -6.52 3.52
CA VAL A 193 5.47 -7.72 4.15
C VAL A 193 4.89 -8.59 3.03
N ALA A 194 5.52 -9.72 2.80
CA ALA A 194 5.20 -10.68 1.76
C ALA A 194 4.44 -11.89 2.31
N CYS A 195 3.97 -12.78 1.45
CA CYS A 195 3.22 -13.97 1.89
C CYS A 195 4.04 -14.92 2.78
N ASP A 196 5.35 -14.95 2.62
CA ASP A 196 6.30 -15.74 3.41
C ASP A 196 6.74 -15.06 4.72
N ASP A 197 6.31 -13.82 4.95
CA ASP A 197 6.54 -13.08 6.21
C ASP A 197 5.40 -13.25 7.22
N VAL A 198 4.27 -13.84 6.83
CA VAL A 198 3.05 -13.96 7.63
C VAL A 198 2.57 -15.41 7.72
N VAL A 199 1.81 -15.73 8.77
CA VAL A 199 1.17 -17.04 8.92
C VAL A 199 -0.11 -17.11 8.09
N HIS A 200 -0.86 -16.02 8.04
CA HIS A 200 -2.14 -15.95 7.35
C HIS A 200 -2.07 -14.97 6.18
N ALA A 201 -2.22 -15.51 4.97
CA ALA A 201 -2.24 -14.71 3.74
C ALA A 201 -3.52 -13.85 3.64
N LYS A 202 -3.51 -12.88 2.69
CA LYS A 202 -4.71 -12.13 2.31
C LYS A 202 -5.89 -13.08 2.04
N PRO A 203 -7.08 -12.76 2.50
CA PRO A 203 -7.57 -11.50 3.06
C PRO A 203 -7.45 -11.38 4.59
N HIS A 204 -6.58 -12.14 5.24
CA HIS A 204 -6.32 -11.98 6.68
C HIS A 204 -5.59 -10.66 6.94
N PRO A 205 -5.92 -9.90 8.02
CA PRO A 205 -5.36 -8.57 8.27
C PRO A 205 -3.91 -8.58 8.80
N GLU A 206 -3.30 -9.73 9.04
CA GLU A 206 -2.00 -9.90 9.71
C GLU A 206 -0.90 -9.01 9.14
N ALA A 207 -0.77 -8.93 7.80
CA ALA A 207 0.26 -8.12 7.15
C ALA A 207 0.11 -6.63 7.49
N VAL A 208 -1.12 -6.11 7.41
CA VAL A 208 -1.41 -4.70 7.71
C VAL A 208 -1.25 -4.40 9.19
N GLU A 209 -1.76 -5.27 10.06
CA GLU A 209 -1.62 -5.13 11.51
C GLU A 209 -0.14 -5.15 11.95
N ARG A 210 0.68 -5.98 11.32
CA ARG A 210 2.13 -6.03 11.56
C ARG A 210 2.78 -4.70 11.19
N LEU A 211 2.45 -4.13 10.02
CA LEU A 211 2.95 -2.84 9.57
C LEU A 211 2.51 -1.71 10.51
N MET A 212 1.24 -1.65 10.89
CA MET A 212 0.72 -0.66 11.83
C MET A 212 1.46 -0.70 13.18
N ARG A 213 1.61 -1.90 13.76
CA ARG A 213 2.35 -2.09 15.03
C ARG A 213 3.81 -1.65 14.92
N ARG A 214 4.49 -2.02 13.82
CA ARG A 214 5.91 -1.74 13.63
C ARG A 214 6.20 -0.26 13.45
N HIS A 215 5.30 0.45 12.79
CA HIS A 215 5.42 1.89 12.55
C HIS A 215 4.71 2.75 13.61
N GLY A 216 3.98 2.14 14.54
CA GLY A 216 3.22 2.85 15.58
C GLY A 216 2.14 3.78 15.00
N ILE A 217 1.48 3.35 13.92
CA ILE A 217 0.43 4.11 13.22
C ILE A 217 -0.90 3.37 13.39
N SER A 218 -1.95 4.11 13.72
CA SER A 218 -3.28 3.54 13.97
C SER A 218 -4.02 3.20 12.67
N ALA A 219 -5.08 2.40 12.77
CA ALA A 219 -5.90 1.99 11.64
C ALA A 219 -6.55 3.19 10.92
N GLU A 220 -7.03 4.19 11.69
CA GLU A 220 -7.65 5.41 11.15
C GLU A 220 -6.66 6.28 10.35
N ALA A 221 -5.35 6.10 10.54
CA ALA A 221 -4.31 6.78 9.78
C ALA A 221 -3.68 5.86 8.71
N THR A 222 -4.24 4.67 8.50
CA THR A 222 -3.74 3.67 7.54
C THR A 222 -4.71 3.51 6.38
N THR A 223 -4.17 3.51 5.17
CA THR A 223 -4.91 3.26 3.93
C THR A 223 -4.30 2.07 3.20
N VAL A 224 -5.13 1.07 2.88
CA VAL A 224 -4.74 -0.07 2.05
C VAL A 224 -5.14 0.22 0.60
N VAL A 225 -4.21 0.05 -0.32
CA VAL A 225 -4.39 0.26 -1.76
C VAL A 225 -4.20 -1.07 -2.48
N GLY A 226 -5.19 -1.51 -3.24
CA GLY A 226 -5.11 -2.78 -3.95
C GLY A 226 -6.10 -2.91 -5.09
N ASP A 227 -5.84 -3.86 -5.99
CA ASP A 227 -6.67 -4.13 -7.17
C ASP A 227 -7.56 -5.37 -7.02
N THR A 228 -7.45 -6.09 -5.90
CA THR A 228 -8.25 -7.30 -5.65
C THR A 228 -9.19 -7.15 -4.46
N SER A 229 -10.24 -7.97 -4.44
CA SER A 229 -11.14 -8.07 -3.27
C SER A 229 -10.40 -8.52 -2.01
N PHE A 230 -9.30 -9.28 -2.15
CA PHE A 230 -8.49 -9.75 -1.04
C PHE A 230 -7.80 -8.58 -0.31
N ASP A 231 -7.34 -7.56 -1.04
CA ASP A 231 -6.73 -6.34 -0.49
C ASP A 231 -7.75 -5.54 0.28
N ILE A 232 -8.92 -5.34 -0.33
CA ILE A 232 -10.00 -4.57 0.26
C ILE A 232 -10.51 -5.23 1.55
N GLU A 233 -10.73 -6.54 1.51
CA GLU A 233 -11.13 -7.28 2.71
C GLU A 233 -10.06 -7.26 3.80
N MET A 234 -8.78 -7.40 3.45
CA MET A 234 -7.65 -7.29 4.38
C MET A 234 -7.65 -5.93 5.08
N GLY A 235 -7.75 -4.83 4.31
CA GLY A 235 -7.79 -3.47 4.86
C GLY A 235 -8.98 -3.24 5.78
N ARG A 236 -10.17 -3.66 5.36
CA ARG A 236 -11.40 -3.54 6.16
C ARG A 236 -11.35 -4.35 7.46
N ARG A 237 -10.82 -5.57 7.41
CA ARG A 237 -10.64 -6.41 8.62
C ARG A 237 -9.64 -5.82 9.59
N ALA A 238 -8.64 -5.07 9.10
CA ALA A 238 -7.70 -4.31 9.91
C ALA A 238 -8.28 -2.98 10.43
N GLY A 239 -9.51 -2.60 10.03
CA GLY A 239 -10.13 -1.33 10.40
C GLY A 239 -9.55 -0.10 9.68
N CYS A 240 -8.86 -0.32 8.55
CA CYS A 240 -8.20 0.72 7.76
C CYS A 240 -9.10 1.26 6.66
N HIS A 241 -8.74 2.44 6.15
CA HIS A 241 -9.28 2.95 4.89
C HIS A 241 -8.85 2.09 3.71
N THR A 242 -9.68 2.05 2.65
CA THR A 242 -9.39 1.22 1.48
C THR A 242 -9.57 2.00 0.18
N ILE A 243 -8.58 1.89 -0.71
CA ILE A 243 -8.62 2.40 -2.07
C ILE A 243 -8.49 1.22 -3.03
N GLY A 244 -9.50 1.01 -3.86
CA GLY A 244 -9.47 0.04 -4.94
C GLY A 244 -9.01 0.67 -6.24
N VAL A 245 -8.09 0.03 -6.95
CA VAL A 245 -7.63 0.48 -8.27
C VAL A 245 -8.19 -0.42 -9.37
N THR A 246 -8.62 0.17 -10.50
CA THR A 246 -9.35 -0.57 -11.54
C THR A 246 -8.52 -0.96 -12.76
N TRP A 247 -7.24 -0.60 -12.79
CA TRP A 247 -6.31 -1.03 -13.84
C TRP A 247 -5.75 -2.43 -13.66
N GLY A 248 -5.96 -3.04 -12.47
CA GLY A 248 -5.45 -4.35 -12.11
C GLY A 248 -6.31 -5.54 -12.53
N ASN A 249 -6.44 -6.54 -11.65
CA ASN A 249 -6.96 -7.88 -12.00
C ASN A 249 -8.46 -8.04 -11.72
N HIS A 250 -9.01 -7.41 -10.68
CA HIS A 250 -10.43 -7.50 -10.36
C HIS A 250 -11.23 -6.33 -10.95
N SER A 251 -12.50 -6.60 -11.30
CA SER A 251 -13.40 -5.57 -11.80
C SER A 251 -13.83 -4.60 -10.68
N GLU A 252 -14.22 -3.38 -11.08
CA GLU A 252 -14.79 -2.40 -10.15
C GLU A 252 -15.98 -2.98 -9.35
N GLN A 253 -16.78 -3.81 -9.99
CA GLN A 253 -17.91 -4.47 -9.33
C GLN A 253 -17.44 -5.39 -8.18
N MET A 254 -16.39 -6.18 -8.38
CA MET A 254 -15.82 -7.04 -7.34
C MET A 254 -15.25 -6.23 -6.17
N LEU A 255 -14.55 -5.13 -6.46
CA LEU A 255 -14.03 -4.23 -5.43
C LEU A 255 -15.16 -3.60 -4.61
N ARG A 256 -16.24 -3.16 -5.26
CA ARG A 256 -17.43 -2.62 -4.57
C ARG A 256 -18.13 -3.67 -3.72
N GLN A 257 -18.24 -4.89 -4.19
CA GLN A 257 -18.80 -6.01 -3.42
C GLN A 257 -17.95 -6.35 -2.18
N ALA A 258 -16.63 -6.19 -2.27
CA ALA A 258 -15.73 -6.32 -1.13
C ALA A 258 -15.83 -5.13 -0.14
N GLY A 259 -16.55 -4.05 -0.51
CA GLY A 259 -16.83 -2.91 0.35
C GLY A 259 -15.73 -1.86 0.36
N VAL A 260 -15.08 -1.63 -0.78
CA VAL A 260 -14.09 -0.55 -0.95
C VAL A 260 -14.69 0.82 -0.66
N GLU A 261 -13.93 1.71 -0.01
CA GLU A 261 -14.37 3.07 0.30
C GLU A 261 -14.17 4.03 -0.88
N GLU A 262 -13.02 3.95 -1.54
CA GLU A 262 -12.65 4.80 -2.68
C GLU A 262 -12.20 3.95 -3.87
N ILE A 263 -12.54 4.40 -5.10
CA ILE A 263 -12.09 3.79 -6.37
C ILE A 263 -11.22 4.79 -7.13
N ARG A 264 -10.06 4.32 -7.59
CA ARG A 264 -9.19 5.02 -8.55
C ARG A 264 -9.23 4.34 -9.91
N ARG A 265 -9.21 5.17 -10.97
CA ARG A 265 -9.25 4.72 -12.38
C ARG A 265 -8.05 5.25 -13.12
#